data_32e38e3e54693f04dff47b05aed9649d
#
_entry.id   32e38e3e54693f04dff47b05aed9649d
#
_cell.length_a   1.000
_cell.length_b   1.000
_cell.length_c   1.000
_cell.angle_alpha   90.00
_cell.angle_beta   90.00
_cell.angle_gamma   90.00
#
_symmetry.space_group_name_H-M   'P 1'
#
loop_
_entity.id
_entity.type
_entity.pdbx_description
1 polymer ?
#
loop_
_entity_poly.entity_id
_entity_poly.type
_entity_poly.pdbx_seq_one_letter_code
_entity_poly.pdbx_strand_id
1 'polypeptide(L)'
;MTYREVLENAKKSILNCKACPECNGLGCGNTLPGPGSKAPGNGAHDNWAAWKSIRLNFDTFVEDGPTDTSCTLFGREFSLPLLSGPIGSMTQYSKEDVTVAFNDGVMEGSAAAGTIDCFGDGLAPGVLPGALESIARHHAAAIPVFNPLPNASIMRNMDMFEDSDALAVCVVVDSAGLSHWKQSDFKPGAKTVADLQLLRAHTKKPFLVKGIMTAKGARQAVEAGADGIIVSNHGGRALADVPGTAEVLPEIVDAVKGKTTIIVDGGIRHGVDMVKALAIGADAVLICRPFAVAWFGGGAEGVKTYIELLKKEFSEAMYMVGARKVRDLNPEMLRFPGSGYKR
;
A
#
# COMPACT_ATOMS: atom_id res chain seq x y z
N MET A 1 15.20 -14.50 12.48
CA MET A 1 16.01 -13.37 11.93
C MET A 1 15.51 -12.07 12.55
N THR A 2 16.39 -11.11 12.88
CA THR A 2 15.99 -9.76 13.30
C THR A 2 15.85 -8.84 12.08
N TYR A 3 15.04 -7.78 12.17
CA TYR A 3 14.91 -6.84 11.04
C TYR A 3 16.21 -6.09 10.74
N ARG A 4 17.10 -5.91 11.73
CA ARG A 4 18.44 -5.38 11.52
C ARG A 4 19.28 -6.28 10.62
N GLU A 5 19.25 -7.59 10.85
CA GLU A 5 19.93 -8.58 10.00
C GLU A 5 19.34 -8.58 8.59
N VAL A 6 18.02 -8.44 8.45
CA VAL A 6 17.36 -8.27 7.14
C VAL A 6 17.93 -7.05 6.40
N LEU A 7 18.05 -5.90 7.05
CA LEU A 7 18.61 -4.69 6.44
C LEU A 7 20.09 -4.87 6.04
N GLU A 8 20.90 -5.50 6.88
CA GLU A 8 22.31 -5.77 6.61
C GLU A 8 22.49 -6.71 5.39
N ASN A 9 21.63 -7.71 5.27
CA ASN A 9 21.64 -8.64 4.14
C ASN A 9 21.14 -7.94 2.86
N ALA A 10 20.07 -7.15 2.94
CA ALA A 10 19.55 -6.40 1.80
C ALA A 10 20.61 -5.47 1.20
N LYS A 11 21.42 -4.80 2.00
CA LYS A 11 22.54 -3.95 1.52
C LYS A 11 23.52 -4.66 0.61
N LYS A 12 23.66 -5.99 0.75
CA LYS A 12 24.59 -6.82 -0.03
C LYS A 12 23.99 -7.30 -1.35
N SER A 13 22.66 -7.37 -1.46
CA SER A 13 21.96 -8.04 -2.55
C SER A 13 21.13 -7.10 -3.44
N ILE A 14 20.63 -5.99 -2.88
CA ILE A 14 19.75 -5.08 -3.60
C ILE A 14 20.54 -4.04 -4.41
N LEU A 15 20.19 -3.85 -5.68
CA LEU A 15 20.77 -2.81 -6.51
C LEU A 15 20.07 -1.47 -6.30
N ASN A 16 20.83 -0.39 -6.51
CA ASN A 16 20.36 1.00 -6.52
C ASN A 16 19.65 1.46 -5.24
N CYS A 17 19.21 0.58 -4.37
CA CYS A 17 18.62 0.90 -3.08
C CYS A 17 19.71 0.90 -1.98
N LYS A 18 19.60 1.81 -1.03
CA LYS A 18 20.53 1.90 0.11
C LYS A 18 20.12 1.04 1.30
N ALA A 19 18.99 0.35 1.24
CA ALA A 19 18.40 -0.38 2.37
C ALA A 19 18.51 0.44 3.67
N CYS A 20 17.99 1.67 3.63
CA CYS A 20 18.08 2.61 4.75
C CYS A 20 17.38 2.05 5.98
N PRO A 21 17.86 2.33 7.21
CA PRO A 21 17.17 1.95 8.44
C PRO A 21 15.71 2.40 8.47
N GLU A 22 15.43 3.58 7.90
CA GLU A 22 14.09 4.07 7.60
C GLU A 22 14.05 4.63 6.17
N CYS A 23 13.16 4.08 5.35
CA CYS A 23 13.01 4.47 3.95
C CYS A 23 12.24 5.81 3.85
N ASN A 24 12.95 6.93 3.93
CA ASN A 24 12.40 8.29 3.91
C ASN A 24 12.54 9.03 2.56
N GLY A 25 13.02 8.36 1.52
CA GLY A 25 13.18 8.95 0.19
C GLY A 25 14.44 9.81 -0.01
N LEU A 26 15.23 10.10 1.03
CA LEU A 26 16.42 10.96 0.92
C LEU A 26 17.60 10.21 0.30
N GLY A 27 17.87 8.99 0.74
CA GLY A 27 19.06 8.23 0.31
C GLY A 27 19.11 7.90 -1.19
N CYS A 28 17.95 7.77 -1.84
CA CYS A 28 17.84 7.50 -3.27
C CYS A 28 17.24 8.69 -4.07
N GLY A 29 16.91 9.81 -3.42
CA GLY A 29 16.29 10.96 -4.10
C GLY A 29 14.97 10.63 -4.81
N ASN A 30 14.21 9.67 -4.30
CA ASN A 30 12.97 9.16 -4.92
C ASN A 30 13.15 8.53 -6.32
N THR A 31 14.36 8.05 -6.65
CA THR A 31 14.61 7.42 -7.96
C THR A 31 14.14 5.97 -8.02
N LEU A 32 13.79 5.35 -6.90
CA LEU A 32 13.33 3.97 -6.80
C LEU A 32 11.87 3.89 -6.33
N PRO A 33 11.14 2.90 -6.84
CA PRO A 33 11.53 1.76 -7.68
C PRO A 33 11.52 2.02 -9.19
N GLY A 34 12.03 3.10 -9.67
CA GLY A 34 12.09 3.41 -11.10
C GLY A 34 12.25 4.89 -11.34
N PRO A 35 12.04 5.38 -12.56
CA PRO A 35 12.16 6.80 -12.86
C PRO A 35 11.40 7.65 -11.86
N GLY A 36 12.03 8.71 -11.40
CA GLY A 36 11.44 9.63 -10.44
C GLY A 36 10.20 10.35 -10.99
N SER A 37 9.68 11.22 -10.19
CA SER A 37 8.50 12.02 -10.45
C SER A 37 8.63 12.93 -11.68
N LYS A 38 7.51 13.34 -12.25
CA LYS A 38 7.46 14.21 -13.42
C LYS A 38 7.85 15.67 -13.15
N ALA A 39 7.71 16.15 -11.94
CA ALA A 39 8.09 17.49 -11.54
C ALA A 39 9.34 17.45 -10.63
N PRO A 40 10.09 18.54 -10.51
CA PRO A 40 11.12 18.66 -9.48
C PRO A 40 10.52 18.43 -8.09
N GLY A 41 11.25 17.72 -7.23
CA GLY A 41 10.82 17.45 -5.86
C GLY A 41 11.08 16.01 -5.42
N ASN A 42 10.77 15.72 -4.18
CA ASN A 42 10.91 14.40 -3.58
C ASN A 42 9.64 13.98 -2.85
N GLY A 43 8.61 13.67 -3.62
CA GLY A 43 7.31 13.27 -3.08
C GLY A 43 7.34 12.01 -2.18
N ALA A 44 8.41 11.21 -2.26
CA ALA A 44 8.58 10.11 -1.30
C ALA A 44 8.96 10.62 0.08
N HIS A 45 9.80 11.67 0.15
CA HIS A 45 10.15 12.34 1.40
C HIS A 45 8.96 13.13 1.93
N ASP A 46 8.24 13.83 1.07
CA ASP A 46 7.07 14.63 1.45
C ASP A 46 5.98 13.75 2.09
N ASN A 47 5.70 12.59 1.51
CA ASN A 47 4.82 11.58 2.12
C ASN A 47 5.29 11.18 3.53
N TRP A 48 6.58 10.86 3.69
CA TRP A 48 7.14 10.46 4.97
C TRP A 48 7.07 11.61 5.99
N ALA A 49 7.46 12.82 5.58
CA ALA A 49 7.44 14.00 6.44
C ALA A 49 6.02 14.37 6.91
N ALA A 50 5.02 14.23 6.02
CA ALA A 50 3.62 14.44 6.37
C ALA A 50 3.16 13.54 7.53
N TRP A 51 3.47 12.23 7.49
CA TRP A 51 3.18 11.34 8.62
C TRP A 51 3.95 11.70 9.88
N LYS A 52 5.21 12.13 9.77
CA LYS A 52 6.02 12.54 10.95
C LYS A 52 5.54 13.84 11.57
N SER A 53 4.83 14.69 10.84
CA SER A 53 4.25 15.94 11.36
C SER A 53 3.07 15.71 12.31
N ILE A 54 2.32 14.62 12.13
CA ILE A 54 1.23 14.21 13.01
C ILE A 54 1.81 13.55 14.26
N ARG A 55 1.30 13.90 15.45
CA ARG A 55 1.71 13.30 16.73
C ARG A 55 0.57 12.53 17.35
N LEU A 56 0.90 11.53 18.15
CA LEU A 56 -0.08 10.82 18.98
C LEU A 56 -0.29 11.58 20.29
N ASN A 57 -1.53 11.65 20.74
CA ASN A 57 -1.87 12.03 22.10
C ASN A 57 -1.65 10.81 23.00
N PHE A 58 -0.77 10.98 23.97
CA PHE A 58 -0.48 9.94 24.95
C PHE A 58 -1.59 9.93 26.03
N ASP A 59 -2.31 8.83 26.14
CA ASP A 59 -3.35 8.65 27.14
C ASP A 59 -3.44 7.17 27.55
N THR A 60 -3.25 6.91 28.85
CA THR A 60 -3.28 5.57 29.42
C THR A 60 -4.32 5.41 30.53
N PHE A 61 -5.24 6.37 30.68
CA PHE A 61 -6.38 6.25 31.64
C PHE A 61 -7.48 5.34 31.07
N VAL A 62 -7.14 4.08 30.87
CA VAL A 62 -8.02 3.05 30.33
C VAL A 62 -7.82 1.76 31.09
N GLU A 63 -8.77 0.85 31.03
CA GLU A 63 -8.62 -0.48 31.62
C GLU A 63 -7.41 -1.19 30.99
N ASP A 64 -6.59 -1.84 31.84
CA ASP A 64 -5.47 -2.63 31.36
C ASP A 64 -5.96 -3.89 30.65
N GLY A 65 -5.22 -4.33 29.64
CA GLY A 65 -5.55 -5.52 28.87
C GLY A 65 -4.75 -5.65 27.58
N PRO A 66 -4.82 -6.81 26.92
CA PRO A 66 -4.14 -7.03 25.65
C PRO A 66 -4.73 -6.16 24.55
N THR A 67 -3.89 -5.77 23.60
CA THR A 67 -4.32 -5.13 22.36
C THR A 67 -4.64 -6.19 21.31
N ASP A 68 -5.77 -6.04 20.62
CA ASP A 68 -6.20 -6.83 19.48
C ASP A 68 -5.96 -6.02 18.20
N THR A 69 -4.99 -6.46 17.41
CA THR A 69 -4.60 -5.81 16.14
C THR A 69 -5.38 -6.35 14.93
N SER A 70 -6.27 -7.32 15.14
CA SER A 70 -7.03 -7.95 14.06
C SER A 70 -8.02 -7.00 13.40
N CYS A 71 -8.32 -7.26 12.15
CA CYS A 71 -9.31 -6.51 11.36
C CYS A 71 -10.04 -7.43 10.38
N THR A 72 -11.20 -6.97 9.90
CA THR A 72 -11.93 -7.63 8.82
C THR A 72 -11.91 -6.72 7.58
N LEU A 73 -11.43 -7.24 6.46
CA LEU A 73 -11.42 -6.55 5.17
C LEU A 73 -12.00 -7.49 4.10
N PHE A 74 -12.92 -6.98 3.30
CA PHE A 74 -13.58 -7.74 2.23
C PHE A 74 -14.13 -9.10 2.69
N GLY A 75 -14.70 -9.16 3.91
CA GLY A 75 -15.31 -10.35 4.49
C GLY A 75 -14.34 -11.39 5.07
N ARG A 76 -13.03 -11.13 5.12
CA ARG A 76 -12.01 -12.00 5.71
C ARG A 76 -11.32 -11.33 6.90
N GLU A 77 -10.96 -12.13 7.90
CA GLU A 77 -10.16 -11.68 9.05
C GLU A 77 -8.67 -11.73 8.75
N PHE A 78 -7.95 -10.70 9.25
CA PHE A 78 -6.51 -10.57 9.15
C PHE A 78 -5.92 -10.20 10.51
N SER A 79 -4.66 -10.58 10.73
CA SER A 79 -3.96 -10.33 11.99
C SER A 79 -3.58 -8.86 12.18
N LEU A 80 -3.61 -8.07 11.11
CA LEU A 80 -3.16 -6.68 11.05
C LEU A 80 -3.80 -5.98 9.84
N PRO A 81 -4.28 -4.74 9.95
CA PRO A 81 -4.81 -3.96 8.83
C PRO A 81 -3.68 -3.45 7.90
N LEU A 82 -2.93 -4.38 7.32
CA LEU A 82 -1.74 -4.13 6.52
C LEU A 82 -1.80 -4.88 5.19
N LEU A 83 -1.48 -4.16 4.11
CA LEU A 83 -1.26 -4.72 2.79
C LEU A 83 0.20 -4.46 2.37
N SER A 84 0.86 -5.45 1.74
CA SER A 84 2.07 -5.17 0.97
C SER A 84 1.70 -4.41 -0.31
N GLY A 85 2.60 -3.57 -0.82
CA GLY A 85 2.30 -2.72 -1.97
C GLY A 85 2.78 -3.30 -3.29
N PRO A 86 2.07 -3.04 -4.40
CA PRO A 86 2.39 -3.61 -5.69
C PRO A 86 3.68 -3.04 -6.27
N ILE A 87 4.58 -3.93 -6.72
CA ILE A 87 5.73 -3.59 -7.56
C ILE A 87 5.63 -4.44 -8.83
N GLY A 88 5.43 -3.78 -9.97
CA GLY A 88 5.24 -4.46 -11.26
C GLY A 88 6.54 -4.95 -11.90
N SER A 89 7.72 -4.53 -11.43
CA SER A 89 9.01 -4.98 -11.95
C SER A 89 10.12 -4.77 -10.93
N MET A 90 10.99 -5.78 -10.78
CA MET A 90 12.14 -5.76 -9.90
C MET A 90 13.46 -5.44 -10.62
N THR A 91 13.44 -5.12 -11.92
CA THR A 91 14.62 -4.85 -12.73
C THR A 91 15.46 -3.65 -12.27
N GLN A 92 14.87 -2.73 -11.49
CA GLN A 92 15.62 -1.63 -10.87
C GLN A 92 16.34 -2.04 -9.57
N TYR A 93 15.95 -3.17 -8.99
CA TYR A 93 16.48 -3.68 -7.72
C TYR A 93 17.44 -4.85 -7.92
N SER A 94 17.45 -5.50 -9.09
CA SER A 94 18.28 -6.66 -9.41
C SER A 94 18.80 -6.60 -10.84
N LYS A 95 19.92 -7.28 -11.12
CA LYS A 95 20.46 -7.47 -12.48
C LYS A 95 19.58 -8.37 -13.33
N GLU A 96 18.98 -9.37 -12.68
CA GLU A 96 18.03 -10.29 -13.30
C GLU A 96 16.62 -9.85 -12.97
N ASP A 97 15.65 -10.18 -13.80
CA ASP A 97 14.25 -9.96 -13.47
C ASP A 97 13.77 -11.03 -12.48
N VAL A 98 13.72 -10.66 -11.24
CA VAL A 98 13.27 -11.50 -10.12
C VAL A 98 11.82 -11.21 -9.72
N THR A 99 11.02 -10.57 -10.58
CA THR A 99 9.67 -10.10 -10.23
C THR A 99 8.75 -11.25 -9.81
N VAL A 100 8.79 -12.37 -10.50
CA VAL A 100 7.96 -13.56 -10.15
C VAL A 100 8.38 -14.11 -8.79
N ALA A 101 9.68 -14.29 -8.56
CA ALA A 101 10.20 -14.79 -7.27
C ALA A 101 9.93 -13.81 -6.11
N PHE A 102 9.99 -12.50 -6.40
CA PHE A 102 9.63 -11.46 -5.44
C PHE A 102 8.15 -11.56 -5.04
N ASN A 103 7.24 -11.62 -6.00
CA ASN A 103 5.81 -11.75 -5.73
C ASN A 103 5.52 -13.03 -4.92
N ASP A 104 6.11 -14.16 -5.30
CA ASP A 104 5.96 -15.43 -4.59
C ASP A 104 6.41 -15.32 -3.12
N GLY A 105 7.61 -14.79 -2.88
CA GLY A 105 8.14 -14.66 -1.52
C GLY A 105 7.42 -13.61 -0.65
N VAL A 106 6.88 -12.54 -1.26
CA VAL A 106 6.05 -11.57 -0.52
C VAL A 106 4.70 -12.18 -0.15
N MET A 107 4.07 -12.93 -1.06
CA MET A 107 2.82 -13.66 -0.78
C MET A 107 3.00 -14.70 0.33
N GLU A 108 4.09 -15.50 0.27
CA GLU A 108 4.43 -16.47 1.30
C GLU A 108 4.58 -15.80 2.67
N GLY A 109 5.41 -14.76 2.77
CA GLY A 109 5.66 -14.03 4.02
C GLY A 109 4.41 -13.34 4.58
N SER A 110 3.60 -12.74 3.70
CA SER A 110 2.33 -12.08 4.07
C SER A 110 1.29 -13.10 4.55
N ALA A 111 1.14 -14.22 3.86
CA ALA A 111 0.24 -15.31 4.26
C ALA A 111 0.65 -15.89 5.62
N ALA A 112 1.94 -16.15 5.82
CA ALA A 112 2.49 -16.67 7.08
C ALA A 112 2.30 -15.69 8.26
N ALA A 113 2.17 -14.39 8.00
CA ALA A 113 1.90 -13.35 9.01
C ALA A 113 0.41 -13.00 9.12
N GLY A 114 -0.46 -13.58 8.30
CA GLY A 114 -1.90 -13.33 8.30
C GLY A 114 -2.28 -11.94 7.80
N THR A 115 -1.57 -11.42 6.77
CA THR A 115 -1.83 -10.14 6.13
C THR A 115 -2.13 -10.30 4.62
N ILE A 116 -2.38 -9.19 3.92
CA ILE A 116 -2.76 -9.17 2.52
C ILE A 116 -1.55 -8.79 1.65
N ASP A 117 -1.37 -9.46 0.51
CA ASP A 117 -0.43 -9.02 -0.52
C ASP A 117 -1.13 -8.27 -1.66
N CYS A 118 -0.51 -7.19 -2.16
CA CYS A 118 -0.86 -6.56 -3.41
C CYS A 118 0.32 -6.65 -4.36
N PHE A 119 0.12 -7.21 -5.54
CA PHE A 119 1.16 -7.36 -6.55
C PHE A 119 0.79 -6.63 -7.85
N GLY A 120 1.81 -6.10 -8.53
CA GLY A 120 1.60 -5.40 -9.80
C GLY A 120 1.50 -6.37 -10.98
N ASP A 121 0.77 -5.96 -12.02
CA ASP A 121 0.58 -6.75 -13.24
C ASP A 121 1.87 -6.90 -14.08
N GLY A 122 2.89 -6.06 -13.83
CA GLY A 122 4.16 -6.14 -14.55
C GLY A 122 4.02 -6.04 -16.07
N LEU A 123 5.15 -6.07 -16.77
CA LEU A 123 5.18 -6.12 -18.23
C LEU A 123 5.65 -7.49 -18.75
N ALA A 124 6.32 -8.28 -17.91
CA ALA A 124 6.81 -9.60 -18.28
C ALA A 124 5.65 -10.62 -18.30
N PRO A 125 5.55 -11.44 -19.36
CA PRO A 125 4.41 -12.38 -19.54
C PRO A 125 4.21 -13.37 -18.39
N GLY A 126 5.27 -13.71 -17.63
CA GLY A 126 5.20 -14.67 -16.52
C GLY A 126 4.70 -14.09 -15.19
N VAL A 127 4.54 -12.77 -15.06
CA VAL A 127 4.22 -12.14 -13.77
C VAL A 127 2.82 -12.52 -13.27
N LEU A 128 1.78 -12.34 -14.07
CA LEU A 128 0.41 -12.69 -13.67
C LEU A 128 0.18 -14.19 -13.51
N PRO A 129 0.62 -15.06 -14.45
CA PRO A 129 0.53 -16.52 -14.24
C PRO A 129 1.25 -16.99 -12.98
N GLY A 130 2.49 -16.52 -12.75
CA GLY A 130 3.27 -16.87 -11.56
C GLY A 130 2.60 -16.41 -10.26
N ALA A 131 1.98 -15.22 -10.26
CA ALA A 131 1.23 -14.74 -9.11
C ALA A 131 -0.02 -15.59 -8.84
N LEU A 132 -0.72 -16.03 -9.87
CA LEU A 132 -1.88 -16.95 -9.74
C LEU A 132 -1.47 -18.28 -9.10
N GLU A 133 -0.35 -18.86 -9.54
CA GLU A 133 0.21 -20.07 -8.94
C GLU A 133 0.61 -19.85 -7.48
N SER A 134 1.20 -18.69 -7.15
CA SER A 134 1.60 -18.34 -5.79
C SER A 134 0.40 -18.18 -4.85
N ILE A 135 -0.70 -17.57 -5.32
CA ILE A 135 -1.96 -17.47 -4.56
C ILE A 135 -2.43 -18.88 -4.15
N ALA A 136 -2.48 -19.80 -5.10
CA ALA A 136 -2.92 -21.17 -4.84
C ALA A 136 -1.95 -21.93 -3.93
N ARG A 137 -0.63 -21.79 -4.14
CA ARG A 137 0.41 -22.46 -3.36
C ARG A 137 0.42 -22.06 -1.90
N HIS A 138 0.29 -20.75 -1.61
CA HIS A 138 0.40 -20.20 -0.26
C HIS A 138 -0.95 -19.94 0.41
N HIS A 139 -2.08 -20.24 -0.27
CA HIS A 139 -3.42 -19.84 0.17
C HIS A 139 -3.49 -18.36 0.55
N ALA A 140 -2.77 -17.54 -0.21
CA ALA A 140 -2.56 -16.14 0.10
C ALA A 140 -3.82 -15.30 -0.15
N ALA A 141 -4.11 -14.37 0.77
CA ALA A 141 -5.01 -13.29 0.49
C ALA A 141 -4.27 -12.26 -0.37
N ALA A 142 -4.53 -12.22 -1.67
CA ALA A 142 -3.79 -11.38 -2.59
C ALA A 142 -4.73 -10.57 -3.50
N ILE A 143 -4.26 -9.40 -3.91
CA ILE A 143 -4.99 -8.45 -4.78
C ILE A 143 -4.11 -8.11 -5.99
N PRO A 144 -4.44 -8.57 -7.20
CA PRO A 144 -3.81 -8.10 -8.42
C PRO A 144 -4.12 -6.61 -8.64
N VAL A 145 -3.09 -5.85 -8.98
CA VAL A 145 -3.16 -4.41 -9.19
C VAL A 145 -2.76 -4.10 -10.63
N PHE A 146 -3.75 -3.74 -11.43
CA PHE A 146 -3.62 -3.52 -12.86
C PHE A 146 -3.30 -2.07 -13.18
N ASN A 147 -2.30 -1.86 -14.03
CA ASN A 147 -2.02 -0.55 -14.60
C ASN A 147 -3.18 -0.07 -15.50
N PRO A 148 -3.32 1.26 -15.75
CA PRO A 148 -4.43 1.81 -16.51
C PRO A 148 -4.28 1.57 -18.03
N LEU A 149 -4.11 0.32 -18.41
CA LEU A 149 -4.07 -0.16 -19.80
C LEU A 149 -5.44 0.02 -20.47
N PRO A 150 -5.57 -0.21 -21.79
CA PRO A 150 -6.87 -0.27 -22.46
C PRO A 150 -7.83 -1.24 -21.73
N ASN A 151 -9.09 -0.85 -21.57
CA ASN A 151 -10.07 -1.60 -20.76
C ASN A 151 -10.14 -3.08 -21.14
N ALA A 152 -10.12 -3.41 -22.44
CA ALA A 152 -10.11 -4.80 -22.89
C ALA A 152 -8.88 -5.60 -22.41
N SER A 153 -7.73 -4.94 -22.19
CA SER A 153 -6.53 -5.60 -21.65
C SER A 153 -6.67 -5.82 -20.16
N ILE A 154 -7.21 -4.84 -19.42
CA ILE A 154 -7.48 -4.98 -17.99
C ILE A 154 -8.48 -6.12 -17.76
N MET A 155 -9.59 -6.18 -18.53
CA MET A 155 -10.59 -7.22 -18.44
C MET A 155 -9.98 -8.62 -18.64
N ARG A 156 -9.17 -8.82 -19.70
CA ARG A 156 -8.48 -10.11 -19.91
C ARG A 156 -7.58 -10.50 -18.73
N ASN A 157 -6.91 -9.52 -18.13
CA ASN A 157 -6.08 -9.78 -16.95
C ASN A 157 -6.95 -10.11 -15.71
N MET A 158 -8.11 -9.46 -15.55
CA MET A 158 -9.06 -9.74 -14.46
C MET A 158 -9.63 -11.16 -14.60
N ASP A 159 -9.94 -11.60 -15.82
CA ASP A 159 -10.49 -12.95 -16.09
C ASP A 159 -9.58 -14.08 -15.55
N MET A 160 -8.26 -13.87 -15.52
CA MET A 160 -7.32 -14.84 -14.94
C MET A 160 -7.54 -15.08 -13.44
N PHE A 161 -8.10 -14.11 -12.74
CA PHE A 161 -8.27 -14.14 -11.27
C PHE A 161 -9.71 -14.34 -10.84
N GLU A 162 -10.68 -14.33 -11.76
CA GLU A 162 -12.11 -14.35 -11.40
C GLU A 162 -12.50 -15.59 -10.57
N ASP A 163 -12.00 -16.76 -10.96
CA ASP A 163 -12.27 -18.03 -10.28
C ASP A 163 -11.16 -18.44 -9.30
N SER A 164 -10.19 -17.55 -9.00
CA SER A 164 -9.10 -17.79 -8.05
C SER A 164 -9.47 -17.36 -6.64
N ASP A 165 -8.60 -17.67 -5.66
CA ASP A 165 -8.68 -17.20 -4.27
C ASP A 165 -8.24 -15.74 -4.08
N ALA A 166 -8.01 -14.99 -5.17
CA ALA A 166 -7.71 -13.56 -5.08
C ALA A 166 -8.84 -12.82 -4.31
N LEU A 167 -8.44 -12.02 -3.32
CA LEU A 167 -9.35 -11.36 -2.40
C LEU A 167 -10.20 -10.28 -3.07
N ALA A 168 -9.61 -9.55 -4.00
CA ALA A 168 -10.19 -8.43 -4.73
C ALA A 168 -9.38 -8.20 -6.01
N VAL A 169 -9.79 -7.25 -6.84
CA VAL A 169 -9.01 -6.72 -7.97
C VAL A 169 -8.88 -5.21 -7.84
N CYS A 170 -7.77 -4.65 -8.29
CA CYS A 170 -7.48 -3.22 -8.16
C CYS A 170 -7.03 -2.61 -9.48
N VAL A 171 -7.52 -1.43 -9.83
CA VAL A 171 -7.06 -0.65 -10.99
C VAL A 171 -6.39 0.63 -10.53
N VAL A 172 -5.19 0.89 -11.05
CA VAL A 172 -4.44 2.12 -10.80
C VAL A 172 -4.89 3.21 -11.76
N VAL A 173 -5.09 4.43 -11.30
CA VAL A 173 -5.48 5.56 -12.16
C VAL A 173 -4.41 6.64 -12.27
N ASP A 174 -3.49 6.74 -11.31
CA ASP A 174 -2.45 7.77 -11.24
C ASP A 174 -1.23 7.48 -12.13
N SER A 175 -1.01 6.23 -12.51
CA SER A 175 0.19 5.82 -13.26
C SER A 175 0.11 6.05 -14.78
N ALA A 176 -1.03 6.49 -15.31
CA ALA A 176 -1.23 6.77 -16.74
C ALA A 176 -0.16 7.68 -17.34
N GLY A 177 0.41 8.52 -16.53
CA GLY A 177 1.42 9.46 -16.96
C GLY A 177 2.86 9.11 -16.57
N LEU A 178 3.18 7.95 -16.01
CA LEU A 178 4.55 7.60 -15.64
C LEU A 178 5.49 7.60 -16.84
N SER A 179 6.72 8.10 -16.67
CA SER A 179 7.66 8.36 -17.76
C SER A 179 8.15 7.10 -18.47
N HIS A 180 8.24 5.97 -17.78
CA HIS A 180 8.69 4.70 -18.36
C HIS A 180 7.72 4.12 -19.40
N TRP A 181 6.44 4.51 -19.38
CA TRP A 181 5.46 4.08 -20.37
C TRP A 181 5.72 4.60 -21.78
N LYS A 182 6.46 5.71 -21.92
CA LYS A 182 6.76 6.30 -23.23
C LYS A 182 7.57 5.38 -24.15
N GLN A 183 8.23 4.37 -23.59
CA GLN A 183 9.10 3.45 -24.32
C GLN A 183 8.48 2.06 -24.49
N SER A 184 7.23 1.85 -24.07
CA SER A 184 6.54 0.56 -24.17
C SER A 184 5.44 0.59 -25.23
N ASP A 185 5.17 -0.56 -25.84
CA ASP A 185 4.02 -0.78 -26.73
C ASP A 185 2.68 -0.73 -25.95
N PHE A 186 2.74 -0.80 -24.63
CA PHE A 186 1.61 -0.60 -23.76
C PHE A 186 1.22 0.88 -23.75
N LYS A 187 -0.05 1.17 -23.98
CA LYS A 187 -0.59 2.54 -24.06
C LYS A 187 -1.49 2.79 -22.85
N PRO A 188 -0.94 3.04 -21.66
CA PRO A 188 -1.75 3.42 -20.52
C PRO A 188 -2.44 4.76 -20.81
N GLY A 189 -3.67 4.90 -20.31
CA GLY A 189 -4.46 6.10 -20.47
C GLY A 189 -5.24 6.44 -19.19
N ALA A 190 -5.63 7.70 -19.06
CA ALA A 190 -6.54 8.11 -17.99
C ALA A 190 -7.83 7.29 -18.05
N LYS A 191 -8.44 7.05 -16.88
CA LYS A 191 -9.73 6.37 -16.76
C LYS A 191 -10.82 7.38 -16.40
N THR A 192 -11.93 7.29 -17.10
CA THR A 192 -13.15 8.01 -16.74
C THR A 192 -13.97 7.21 -15.73
N VAL A 193 -14.97 7.84 -15.10
CA VAL A 193 -15.95 7.12 -14.25
C VAL A 193 -16.63 5.99 -15.05
N ALA A 194 -17.00 6.24 -16.31
CA ALA A 194 -17.61 5.23 -17.19
C ALA A 194 -16.67 4.04 -17.47
N ASP A 195 -15.35 4.27 -17.66
CA ASP A 195 -14.38 3.18 -17.78
C ASP A 195 -14.33 2.33 -16.52
N LEU A 196 -14.31 2.98 -15.35
CA LEU A 196 -14.29 2.25 -14.07
C LEU A 196 -15.58 1.50 -13.81
N GLN A 197 -16.75 2.06 -14.16
CA GLN A 197 -18.04 1.37 -14.12
C GLN A 197 -18.05 0.12 -15.00
N LEU A 198 -17.50 0.23 -16.21
CA LEU A 198 -17.37 -0.90 -17.13
C LEU A 198 -16.48 -2.01 -16.54
N LEU A 199 -15.33 -1.65 -15.96
CA LEU A 199 -14.44 -2.59 -15.31
C LEU A 199 -15.06 -3.21 -14.05
N ARG A 200 -15.75 -2.42 -13.24
CA ARG A 200 -16.49 -2.91 -12.05
C ARG A 200 -17.56 -3.94 -12.43
N ALA A 201 -18.30 -3.69 -13.50
CA ALA A 201 -19.34 -4.59 -13.98
C ALA A 201 -18.79 -5.90 -14.56
N HIS A 202 -17.50 -5.94 -14.90
CA HIS A 202 -16.84 -7.10 -15.48
C HIS A 202 -16.42 -8.17 -14.45
N THR A 203 -16.29 -7.82 -13.17
CA THR A 203 -15.86 -8.74 -12.11
C THR A 203 -16.90 -8.91 -11.02
N LYS A 204 -16.96 -10.12 -10.42
CA LYS A 204 -17.73 -10.40 -9.20
C LYS A 204 -16.93 -10.13 -7.92
N LYS A 205 -15.61 -10.01 -8.04
CA LYS A 205 -14.73 -9.72 -6.90
C LYS A 205 -14.90 -8.28 -6.43
N PRO A 206 -14.59 -7.97 -5.17
CA PRO A 206 -14.45 -6.59 -4.73
C PRO A 206 -13.50 -5.82 -5.66
N PHE A 207 -13.92 -4.62 -6.07
CA PHE A 207 -13.22 -3.78 -7.04
C PHE A 207 -12.62 -2.55 -6.36
N LEU A 208 -11.33 -2.37 -6.46
CA LEU A 208 -10.60 -1.27 -5.85
C LEU A 208 -10.05 -0.30 -6.89
N VAL A 209 -9.97 0.97 -6.51
CA VAL A 209 -9.34 2.03 -7.32
C VAL A 209 -8.19 2.66 -6.57
N LYS A 210 -6.97 2.61 -7.14
CA LYS A 210 -5.74 3.15 -6.53
C LYS A 210 -5.29 4.43 -7.24
N GLY A 211 -4.81 5.40 -6.45
CA GLY A 211 -4.31 6.68 -6.98
C GLY A 211 -5.25 7.85 -6.70
N ILE A 212 -5.97 7.78 -5.60
CA ILE A 212 -6.94 8.79 -5.19
C ILE A 212 -6.26 9.78 -4.24
N MET A 213 -6.27 11.06 -4.61
CA MET A 213 -5.62 12.15 -3.84
C MET A 213 -6.56 13.33 -3.54
N THR A 214 -7.84 13.22 -3.84
CA THR A 214 -8.81 14.29 -3.58
C THR A 214 -10.17 13.74 -3.15
N ALA A 215 -10.92 14.50 -2.37
CA ALA A 215 -12.30 14.20 -2.01
C ALA A 215 -13.21 14.05 -3.25
N LYS A 216 -12.95 14.82 -4.33
CA LYS A 216 -13.64 14.66 -5.60
C LYS A 216 -13.37 13.31 -6.25
N GLY A 217 -12.10 12.92 -6.35
CA GLY A 217 -11.70 11.62 -6.90
C GLY A 217 -12.28 10.45 -6.11
N ALA A 218 -12.30 10.56 -4.77
CA ALA A 218 -12.91 9.56 -3.91
C ALA A 218 -14.42 9.39 -4.18
N ARG A 219 -15.17 10.50 -4.29
CA ARG A 219 -16.60 10.44 -4.67
C ARG A 219 -16.81 9.83 -6.06
N GLN A 220 -15.95 10.14 -7.02
CA GLN A 220 -16.02 9.56 -8.37
C GLN A 220 -15.72 8.05 -8.37
N ALA A 221 -14.80 7.58 -7.54
CA ALA A 221 -14.55 6.15 -7.38
C ALA A 221 -15.76 5.42 -6.76
N VAL A 222 -16.41 6.02 -5.75
CA VAL A 222 -17.68 5.50 -5.19
C VAL A 222 -18.79 5.50 -6.23
N GLU A 223 -18.93 6.56 -7.04
CA GLU A 223 -19.88 6.64 -8.15
C GLU A 223 -19.63 5.53 -9.20
N ALA A 224 -18.36 5.18 -9.41
CA ALA A 224 -17.99 4.07 -10.29
C ALA A 224 -18.28 2.69 -9.69
N GLY A 225 -18.73 2.61 -8.44
CA GLY A 225 -19.03 1.35 -7.75
C GLY A 225 -17.81 0.70 -7.08
N ALA A 226 -16.77 1.47 -6.76
CA ALA A 226 -15.60 0.92 -6.08
C ALA A 226 -15.93 0.46 -4.66
N ASP A 227 -15.64 -0.81 -4.36
CA ASP A 227 -15.77 -1.41 -3.02
C ASP A 227 -14.63 -0.95 -2.09
N GLY A 228 -13.54 -0.46 -2.67
CA GLY A 228 -12.40 0.12 -1.95
C GLY A 228 -11.66 1.18 -2.75
N ILE A 229 -11.05 2.13 -2.04
CA ILE A 229 -10.12 3.11 -2.62
C ILE A 229 -8.78 3.02 -1.93
N ILE A 230 -7.71 3.26 -2.68
CA ILE A 230 -6.36 3.42 -2.11
C ILE A 230 -5.93 4.88 -2.30
N VAL A 231 -5.90 5.61 -1.19
CA VAL A 231 -5.37 6.99 -1.12
C VAL A 231 -3.86 6.91 -1.36
N SER A 232 -3.41 7.42 -2.50
CA SER A 232 -2.06 7.19 -3.01
C SER A 232 -1.66 8.24 -4.03
N ASN A 233 -0.44 8.75 -3.92
CA ASN A 233 0.25 9.51 -4.96
C ASN A 233 1.36 8.66 -5.61
N HIS A 234 1.20 7.34 -5.61
CA HIS A 234 2.18 6.38 -6.16
C HIS A 234 3.55 6.45 -5.47
N GLY A 235 3.57 6.77 -4.17
CA GLY A 235 4.81 6.96 -3.42
C GLY A 235 5.64 8.16 -3.90
N GLY A 236 4.99 9.19 -4.44
CA GLY A 236 5.61 10.40 -4.99
C GLY A 236 6.21 10.21 -6.38
N ARG A 237 5.85 9.14 -7.12
CA ARG A 237 6.42 8.81 -8.44
C ARG A 237 5.62 9.34 -9.62
N ALA A 238 4.31 9.50 -9.48
CA ALA A 238 3.46 9.99 -10.58
C ALA A 238 3.69 11.48 -10.85
N LEU A 239 3.66 12.27 -9.80
CA LEU A 239 3.91 13.71 -9.84
C LEU A 239 4.53 14.13 -8.50
N ALA A 240 5.61 14.93 -8.52
CA ALA A 240 6.07 15.65 -7.34
C ALA A 240 5.26 16.94 -7.17
N ASP A 241 5.52 17.66 -6.10
CA ASP A 241 4.82 18.90 -5.79
C ASP A 241 3.30 18.69 -5.60
N VAL A 242 2.96 17.54 -5.00
CA VAL A 242 1.61 17.21 -4.53
C VAL A 242 1.66 16.94 -3.03
N PRO A 243 0.58 17.18 -2.30
CA PRO A 243 0.55 16.91 -0.86
C PRO A 243 0.86 15.45 -0.55
N GLY A 244 1.40 15.19 0.63
CA GLY A 244 1.53 13.84 1.18
C GLY A 244 0.15 13.22 1.42
N THR A 245 0.08 11.90 1.39
CA THR A 245 -1.18 11.18 1.58
C THR A 245 -1.80 11.41 2.96
N ALA A 246 -0.97 11.65 3.99
CA ALA A 246 -1.44 12.02 5.32
C ALA A 246 -2.18 13.36 5.36
N GLU A 247 -1.86 14.29 4.44
CA GLU A 247 -2.45 15.62 4.41
C GLU A 247 -3.85 15.60 3.78
N VAL A 248 -4.09 14.72 2.79
CA VAL A 248 -5.37 14.62 2.08
C VAL A 248 -6.31 13.57 2.65
N LEU A 249 -5.80 12.65 3.48
CA LEU A 249 -6.61 11.57 4.04
C LEU A 249 -7.83 12.07 4.82
N PRO A 250 -7.76 13.10 5.69
CA PRO A 250 -8.92 13.57 6.43
C PRO A 250 -10.08 14.00 5.52
N GLU A 251 -9.83 14.81 4.50
CA GLU A 251 -10.87 15.28 3.58
C GLU A 251 -11.49 14.15 2.74
N ILE A 252 -10.69 13.13 2.41
CA ILE A 252 -11.15 11.94 1.69
C ILE A 252 -12.03 11.09 2.60
N VAL A 253 -11.63 10.88 3.84
CA VAL A 253 -12.44 10.16 4.84
C VAL A 253 -13.77 10.86 5.02
N ASP A 254 -13.79 12.17 5.24
CA ASP A 254 -15.04 12.95 5.40
C ASP A 254 -15.97 12.80 4.18
N ALA A 255 -15.41 12.70 2.99
CA ALA A 255 -16.18 12.60 1.75
C ALA A 255 -16.86 11.24 1.53
N VAL A 256 -16.24 10.13 1.96
CA VAL A 256 -16.66 8.77 1.55
C VAL A 256 -16.68 7.72 2.66
N LYS A 257 -16.38 8.05 3.92
CA LYS A 257 -16.41 7.09 5.03
C LYS A 257 -17.75 6.36 5.13
N GLY A 258 -17.68 5.05 5.29
CA GLY A 258 -18.87 4.18 5.35
C GLY A 258 -19.52 3.87 3.98
N LYS A 259 -18.98 4.41 2.87
CA LYS A 259 -19.47 4.13 1.51
C LYS A 259 -18.55 3.19 0.73
N THR A 260 -17.29 3.09 1.12
CA THR A 260 -16.24 2.28 0.50
C THR A 260 -15.13 2.02 1.52
N THR A 261 -14.36 0.95 1.35
CA THR A 261 -13.16 0.71 2.17
C THR A 261 -12.07 1.72 1.82
N ILE A 262 -11.46 2.33 2.82
CA ILE A 262 -10.41 3.35 2.64
C ILE A 262 -9.06 2.77 3.05
N ILE A 263 -8.17 2.56 2.10
CA ILE A 263 -6.79 2.14 2.31
C ILE A 263 -5.89 3.34 2.01
N VAL A 264 -4.78 3.51 2.74
CA VAL A 264 -3.83 4.58 2.45
C VAL A 264 -2.41 4.05 2.32
N ASP A 265 -1.66 4.57 1.33
CA ASP A 265 -0.23 4.30 1.16
C ASP A 265 0.62 5.58 1.21
N GLY A 266 1.91 5.44 0.94
CA GLY A 266 2.85 6.56 0.86
C GLY A 266 3.37 7.05 2.22
N GLY A 267 4.65 6.80 2.47
CA GLY A 267 5.34 7.34 3.66
C GLY A 267 5.21 6.54 4.94
N ILE A 268 4.29 5.61 5.07
CA ILE A 268 4.10 4.74 6.23
C ILE A 268 5.29 3.79 6.37
N ARG A 269 5.91 3.72 7.56
CA ARG A 269 7.12 2.92 7.82
C ARG A 269 7.07 2.14 9.13
N HIS A 270 6.30 2.59 10.09
CA HIS A 270 6.23 2.08 11.45
C HIS A 270 4.79 1.82 11.88
N GLY A 271 4.62 0.96 12.89
CA GLY A 271 3.31 0.73 13.51
C GLY A 271 2.66 2.00 14.06
N VAL A 272 3.47 2.97 14.51
CA VAL A 272 2.99 4.31 14.93
C VAL A 272 2.32 5.06 13.77
N ASP A 273 2.84 4.94 12.54
CA ASP A 273 2.23 5.60 11.37
C ASP A 273 0.90 4.91 11.00
N MET A 274 0.80 3.58 11.23
CA MET A 274 -0.45 2.84 11.07
C MET A 274 -1.53 3.33 12.04
N VAL A 275 -1.18 3.53 13.34
CA VAL A 275 -2.12 4.12 14.32
C VAL A 275 -2.65 5.46 13.84
N LYS A 276 -1.78 6.34 13.32
CA LYS A 276 -2.20 7.65 12.78
C LYS A 276 -3.19 7.51 11.62
N ALA A 277 -2.88 6.65 10.64
CA ALA A 277 -3.73 6.44 9.48
C ALA A 277 -5.12 5.93 9.85
N LEU A 278 -5.18 4.93 10.72
CA LEU A 278 -6.44 4.33 11.17
C LEU A 278 -7.23 5.27 12.08
N ALA A 279 -6.55 6.02 12.96
CA ALA A 279 -7.18 7.03 13.79
C ALA A 279 -7.77 8.20 12.98
N ILE A 280 -7.19 8.56 11.82
CA ILE A 280 -7.81 9.50 10.86
C ILE A 280 -9.08 8.91 10.27
N GLY A 281 -9.14 7.60 10.07
CA GLY A 281 -10.32 6.91 9.56
C GLY A 281 -10.08 6.03 8.34
N ALA A 282 -8.83 5.70 8.01
CA ALA A 282 -8.54 4.61 7.08
C ALA A 282 -8.91 3.26 7.70
N ASP A 283 -9.30 2.29 6.88
CA ASP A 283 -9.59 0.91 7.30
C ASP A 283 -8.33 0.04 7.30
N ALA A 284 -7.34 0.36 6.45
CA ALA A 284 -6.06 -0.32 6.38
C ALA A 284 -4.97 0.58 5.79
N VAL A 285 -3.72 0.12 5.91
CA VAL A 285 -2.55 0.76 5.31
C VAL A 285 -1.88 -0.15 4.29
N LEU A 286 -1.20 0.46 3.31
CA LEU A 286 -0.42 -0.26 2.31
C LEU A 286 1.03 0.26 2.33
N ILE A 287 1.99 -0.67 2.41
CA ILE A 287 3.43 -0.37 2.46
C ILE A 287 4.13 -1.09 1.29
N CYS A 288 4.88 -0.36 0.46
CA CYS A 288 5.48 -0.90 -0.75
C CYS A 288 7.00 -1.12 -0.61
N ARG A 289 7.82 -0.07 -0.76
CA ARG A 289 9.29 -0.16 -0.83
C ARG A 289 9.99 -0.94 0.29
N PRO A 290 9.59 -0.83 1.56
CA PRO A 290 10.17 -1.63 2.63
C PRO A 290 10.02 -3.14 2.44
N PHE A 291 8.94 -3.60 1.80
CA PHE A 291 8.76 -5.03 1.47
C PHE A 291 9.79 -5.52 0.45
N ALA A 292 10.17 -4.69 -0.54
CA ALA A 292 11.26 -5.04 -1.44
C ALA A 292 12.58 -5.23 -0.67
N VAL A 293 12.90 -4.29 0.23
CA VAL A 293 14.09 -4.40 1.09
C VAL A 293 14.03 -5.65 1.96
N ALA A 294 12.88 -5.94 2.57
CA ALA A 294 12.68 -7.11 3.42
C ALA A 294 12.89 -8.41 2.63
N TRP A 295 12.35 -8.51 1.42
CA TRP A 295 12.53 -9.68 0.57
C TRP A 295 13.99 -9.85 0.12
N PHE A 296 14.68 -8.80 -0.30
CA PHE A 296 16.10 -8.90 -0.64
C PHE A 296 16.98 -9.26 0.55
N GLY A 297 16.56 -8.94 1.76
CA GLY A 297 17.29 -9.23 3.00
C GLY A 297 17.05 -10.60 3.58
N GLY A 298 15.98 -11.31 3.20
CA GLY A 298 15.66 -12.59 3.82
C GLY A 298 14.52 -13.38 3.13
N GLY A 299 14.18 -13.09 1.88
CA GLY A 299 13.09 -13.77 1.20
C GLY A 299 11.76 -13.64 1.96
N ALA A 300 10.94 -14.67 1.94
CA ALA A 300 9.67 -14.72 2.66
C ALA A 300 9.82 -14.52 4.18
N GLU A 301 10.87 -15.08 4.79
CA GLU A 301 11.17 -14.89 6.22
C GLU A 301 11.51 -13.44 6.55
N GLY A 302 12.24 -12.74 5.66
CA GLY A 302 12.51 -11.30 5.80
C GLY A 302 11.24 -10.46 5.75
N VAL A 303 10.32 -10.81 4.86
CA VAL A 303 8.98 -10.18 4.75
C VAL A 303 8.18 -10.40 6.03
N LYS A 304 8.08 -11.64 6.51
CA LYS A 304 7.42 -11.98 7.76
C LYS A 304 8.02 -11.23 8.95
N THR A 305 9.35 -11.20 9.05
CA THR A 305 10.07 -10.46 10.10
C THR A 305 9.69 -8.97 10.12
N TYR A 306 9.55 -8.34 8.94
CA TYR A 306 9.14 -6.94 8.86
C TYR A 306 7.69 -6.74 9.30
N ILE A 307 6.77 -7.63 8.89
CA ILE A 307 5.36 -7.58 9.33
C ILE A 307 5.23 -7.75 10.83
N GLU A 308 5.97 -8.69 11.43
CA GLU A 308 5.96 -8.91 12.89
C GLU A 308 6.51 -7.70 13.66
N LEU A 309 7.54 -7.02 13.14
CA LEU A 309 8.02 -5.76 13.70
C LEU A 309 6.92 -4.70 13.67
N LEU A 310 6.26 -4.51 12.53
CA LEU A 310 5.16 -3.54 12.39
C LEU A 310 4.01 -3.86 13.34
N LYS A 311 3.66 -5.15 13.48
CA LYS A 311 2.60 -5.60 14.39
C LYS A 311 2.93 -5.28 15.84
N LYS A 312 4.17 -5.53 16.25
CA LYS A 312 4.64 -5.19 17.59
C LYS A 312 4.55 -3.69 17.84
N GLU A 313 5.14 -2.86 16.96
CA GLU A 313 5.10 -1.40 17.08
C GLU A 313 3.66 -0.86 17.09
N PHE A 314 2.79 -1.43 16.26
CA PHE A 314 1.38 -1.05 16.17
C PHE A 314 0.63 -1.37 17.46
N SER A 315 0.80 -2.58 18.00
CA SER A 315 0.21 -3.00 19.27
C SER A 315 0.66 -2.12 20.44
N GLU A 316 1.96 -1.83 20.52
CA GLU A 316 2.54 -0.96 21.56
C GLU A 316 2.00 0.48 21.45
N ALA A 317 1.89 1.01 20.24
CA ALA A 317 1.37 2.36 20.02
C ALA A 317 -0.14 2.45 20.32
N MET A 318 -0.94 1.44 19.93
CA MET A 318 -2.35 1.33 20.31
C MET A 318 -2.53 1.36 21.82
N TYR A 319 -1.72 0.56 22.54
CA TYR A 319 -1.76 0.50 24.00
C TYR A 319 -1.54 1.90 24.61
N MET A 320 -0.56 2.66 24.10
CA MET A 320 -0.17 3.96 24.65
C MET A 320 -1.13 5.11 24.32
N VAL A 321 -1.99 4.95 23.32
CA VAL A 321 -3.08 5.91 23.03
C VAL A 321 -4.42 5.48 23.61
N GLY A 322 -4.44 4.39 24.39
CA GLY A 322 -5.65 3.90 25.05
C GLY A 322 -6.56 3.02 24.21
N ALA A 323 -6.16 2.63 22.99
CA ALA A 323 -6.92 1.72 22.14
C ALA A 323 -6.60 0.26 22.47
N ARG A 324 -7.63 -0.58 22.62
CA ARG A 324 -7.50 -2.03 22.81
C ARG A 324 -7.83 -2.82 21.55
N LYS A 325 -8.62 -2.24 20.66
CA LYS A 325 -8.99 -2.80 19.35
C LYS A 325 -8.79 -1.77 18.26
N VAL A 326 -8.58 -2.22 17.04
CA VAL A 326 -8.43 -1.33 15.87
C VAL A 326 -9.59 -0.33 15.75
N ARG A 327 -10.81 -0.78 16.04
CA ARG A 327 -12.01 0.08 15.99
C ARG A 327 -12.07 1.19 17.04
N ASP A 328 -11.23 1.13 18.09
CA ASP A 328 -11.18 2.14 19.14
C ASP A 328 -10.37 3.36 18.70
N LEU A 329 -9.55 3.20 17.64
CA LEU A 329 -8.74 4.28 17.08
C LEU A 329 -9.63 5.39 16.52
N ASN A 330 -9.36 6.64 16.92
CA ASN A 330 -10.17 7.79 16.55
C ASN A 330 -9.33 9.08 16.49
N PRO A 331 -9.83 10.17 15.84
CA PRO A 331 -9.06 11.40 15.65
C PRO A 331 -8.64 12.13 16.94
N GLU A 332 -9.30 11.90 18.08
CA GLU A 332 -8.92 12.52 19.35
C GLU A 332 -7.56 12.04 19.85
N MET A 333 -7.13 10.87 19.41
CA MET A 333 -5.81 10.30 19.67
C MET A 333 -4.69 11.01 18.90
N LEU A 334 -5.02 11.99 18.05
CA LEU A 334 -4.08 12.67 17.16
C LEU A 334 -3.92 14.16 17.49
N ARG A 335 -2.73 14.67 17.18
CA ARG A 335 -2.42 16.10 17.16
C ARG A 335 -1.83 16.48 15.81
N PHE A 336 -2.56 17.29 15.08
CA PHE A 336 -2.13 17.81 13.78
C PHE A 336 -1.23 19.04 13.91
N PRO A 337 -0.34 19.32 12.93
CA PRO A 337 0.43 20.56 12.88
C PRO A 337 -0.49 21.78 12.93
N GLY A 338 -0.12 22.78 13.71
CA GLY A 338 -0.90 24.02 13.83
C GLY A 338 -2.20 23.92 14.65
N SER A 339 -2.59 22.72 15.11
CA SER A 339 -3.65 22.59 16.12
C SER A 339 -3.14 23.11 17.47
N GLY A 340 -3.05 24.43 17.59
CA GLY A 340 -2.80 25.10 18.86
C GLY A 340 -3.93 24.77 19.84
N TYR A 341 -3.60 24.71 21.12
CA TYR A 341 -4.60 24.61 22.19
C TYR A 341 -5.57 25.79 22.02
N LYS A 342 -6.74 25.54 21.44
CA LYS A 342 -7.80 26.54 21.48
C LYS A 342 -8.31 26.56 22.93
N ARG A 343 -7.92 27.61 23.66
CA ARG A 343 -8.48 27.92 24.97
C ARG A 343 -9.96 28.21 24.84
#